data_cfd2f565bc63ef690c4ee3122966e9ae
#
_entry.id   cfd2f565bc63ef690c4ee3122966e9ae
#
_cell.length_a   1.000
_cell.length_b   1.000
_cell.length_c   1.000
_cell.angle_alpha   90.00
_cell.angle_beta   90.00
_cell.angle_gamma   90.00
#
_symmetry.space_group_name_H-M   'P 1'
#
loop_
_entity.id
_entity.type
_entity.pdbx_description
1 polymer ?
#
loop_
_entity_poly.entity_id
_entity_poly.type
_entity_poly.pdbx_seq_one_letter_code
_entity_poly.pdbx_strand_id
1 'polypeptide(L)'
;MKSLGIYLKPYIKESILAPIFKFLEVLFDLLVPVVVAQIIDVGIANNDHTYIVERFGVLLLMAAVGLTCSITAQFFAAKASVGFATNVRKAMFNHIQALSFTEIDTLGSDTLITRLTDDVNLVQNGLNMALRLMLRSPFIVIGAMVMAFTINVKCAIVFVVTIPILFVVILSIMLVSIPLFKKVQSGLDRVTRLTMENLT
;
A
#
# COMPACT_ATOMS: atom_id res chain seq x y z
N MET A 1 -2.22 7.17 -18.67
CA MET A 1 -2.14 7.49 -17.23
C MET A 1 -2.33 8.97 -16.90
N LYS A 2 -1.86 9.93 -17.73
CA LYS A 2 -2.09 11.38 -17.46
C LYS A 2 -3.57 11.79 -17.41
N SER A 3 -4.45 11.13 -18.17
CA SER A 3 -5.89 11.43 -18.22
C SER A 3 -6.67 11.02 -16.96
N LEU A 4 -6.26 9.94 -16.27
CA LEU A 4 -6.91 9.48 -15.05
C LEU A 4 -6.63 10.38 -13.83
N GLY A 5 -5.49 11.07 -13.81
CA GLY A 5 -5.14 12.01 -12.74
C GLY A 5 -6.11 13.18 -12.56
N ILE A 6 -6.90 13.50 -13.60
CA ILE A 6 -7.92 14.55 -13.53
C ILE A 6 -9.01 14.18 -12.52
N TYR A 7 -9.38 12.91 -12.43
CA TYR A 7 -10.43 12.43 -11.53
C TYR A 7 -9.96 12.34 -10.06
N LEU A 8 -8.64 12.39 -9.83
CA LEU A 8 -8.04 12.46 -8.49
C LEU A 8 -7.95 13.91 -7.96
N LYS A 9 -7.99 14.92 -8.85
CA LYS A 9 -7.85 16.33 -8.46
C LYS A 9 -8.72 16.77 -7.29
N PRO A 10 -10.01 16.39 -7.18
CA PRO A 10 -10.85 16.80 -6.04
C PRO A 10 -10.37 16.22 -4.70
N TYR A 11 -9.60 15.13 -4.73
CA TYR A 11 -9.12 14.40 -3.55
C TYR A 11 -7.60 14.50 -3.34
N ILE A 12 -6.97 15.55 -3.90
CA ILE A 12 -5.52 15.78 -3.74
C ILE A 12 -5.15 15.97 -2.26
N LYS A 13 -5.99 16.68 -1.50
CA LYS A 13 -5.74 16.90 -0.07
C LYS A 13 -5.68 15.59 0.70
N GLU A 14 -6.65 14.71 0.48
CA GLU A 14 -6.71 13.38 1.08
C GLU A 14 -5.53 12.50 0.62
N SER A 15 -5.18 12.58 -0.66
CA SER A 15 -4.05 11.85 -1.24
C SER A 15 -2.68 12.28 -0.71
N ILE A 16 -2.56 13.50 -0.19
CA ILE A 16 -1.34 14.02 0.45
C ILE A 16 -1.37 13.75 1.96
N LEU A 17 -2.52 13.91 2.60
CA LEU A 17 -2.67 13.67 4.04
C LEU A 17 -2.43 12.20 4.41
N ALA A 18 -2.90 11.25 3.60
CA ALA A 18 -2.70 9.83 3.87
C ALA A 18 -1.21 9.46 4.00
N PRO A 19 -0.30 9.81 3.05
CA PRO A 19 1.13 9.60 3.20
C PRO A 19 1.76 10.33 4.40
N ILE A 20 1.33 11.55 4.71
CA ILE A 20 1.88 12.32 5.84
C ILE A 20 1.59 11.60 7.16
N PHE A 21 0.35 11.19 7.41
CA PHE A 21 0.01 10.43 8.61
C PHE A 21 0.68 9.05 8.62
N LYS A 22 0.89 8.45 7.45
CA LYS A 22 1.61 7.20 7.33
C LYS A 22 3.10 7.35 7.66
N PHE A 23 3.69 8.47 7.27
CA PHE A 23 5.06 8.81 7.65
C PHE A 23 5.20 9.04 9.15
N LEU A 24 4.27 9.78 9.78
CA LEU A 24 4.24 9.95 11.23
C LEU A 24 4.14 8.61 11.97
N GLU A 25 3.25 7.71 11.54
CA GLU A 25 3.15 6.36 12.09
C GLU A 25 4.50 5.64 12.04
N VAL A 26 5.19 5.65 10.90
CA VAL A 26 6.50 5.02 10.73
C VAL A 26 7.56 5.63 11.65
N LEU A 27 7.54 6.94 11.87
CA LEU A 27 8.47 7.58 12.83
C LEU A 27 8.26 7.04 14.25
N PHE A 28 7.02 6.90 14.70
CA PHE A 28 6.74 6.30 16.01
C PHE A 28 7.17 4.83 16.06
N ASP A 29 6.87 4.03 15.02
CA ASP A 29 7.31 2.63 14.93
C ASP A 29 8.83 2.48 15.06
N LEU A 30 9.61 3.40 14.46
CA LEU A 30 11.07 3.39 14.51
C LEU A 30 11.65 3.83 15.86
N LEU A 31 10.92 4.63 16.64
CA LEU A 31 11.34 5.07 17.95
C LEU A 31 11.10 4.01 19.04
N VAL A 32 10.16 3.10 18.85
CA VAL A 32 9.85 2.03 19.82
C VAL A 32 11.08 1.22 20.23
N PRO A 33 11.92 0.69 19.32
CA PRO A 33 13.12 -0.05 19.71
C PRO A 33 14.10 0.76 20.55
N VAL A 34 14.19 2.07 20.34
CA VAL A 34 15.07 2.96 21.12
C VAL A 34 14.61 3.07 22.57
N VAL A 35 13.29 3.24 22.77
CA VAL A 35 12.73 3.30 24.14
C VAL A 35 12.87 1.94 24.84
N VAL A 36 12.68 0.84 24.09
CA VAL A 36 12.90 -0.52 24.62
C VAL A 36 14.36 -0.72 25.03
N ALA A 37 15.32 -0.27 24.23
CA ALA A 37 16.74 -0.33 24.59
C ALA A 37 17.03 0.47 25.88
N GLN A 38 16.46 1.66 26.07
CA GLN A 38 16.58 2.43 27.30
C GLN A 38 16.00 1.70 28.51
N ILE A 39 14.88 0.98 28.35
CA ILE A 39 14.34 0.16 29.45
C ILE A 39 15.32 -0.94 29.85
N ILE A 40 15.95 -1.59 28.89
CA ILE A 40 16.88 -2.70 29.14
C ILE A 40 18.20 -2.18 29.71
N ASP A 41 18.82 -1.20 29.05
CA ASP A 41 20.18 -0.75 29.35
C ASP A 41 20.26 0.10 30.62
N VAL A 42 19.19 0.83 30.95
CA VAL A 42 19.17 1.71 32.12
C VAL A 42 18.23 1.17 33.20
N GLY A 43 17.00 0.85 32.85
CA GLY A 43 15.99 0.45 33.84
C GLY A 43 16.30 -0.91 34.48
N ILE A 44 16.52 -1.94 33.66
CA ILE A 44 16.78 -3.30 34.14
C ILE A 44 18.20 -3.40 34.72
N ALA A 45 19.20 -2.81 34.04
CA ALA A 45 20.59 -2.86 34.51
C ALA A 45 20.80 -2.22 35.89
N ASN A 46 20.04 -1.17 36.21
CA ASN A 46 20.11 -0.46 37.48
C ASN A 46 19.04 -0.89 38.51
N ASN A 47 18.16 -1.87 38.16
CA ASN A 47 17.00 -2.27 38.97
C ASN A 47 16.07 -1.08 39.34
N ASP A 48 15.97 -0.08 38.44
CA ASP A 48 15.12 1.11 38.65
C ASP A 48 13.72 0.87 38.12
N HIS A 49 12.86 0.37 38.99
CA HIS A 49 11.45 0.11 38.66
C HIS A 49 10.67 1.37 38.27
N THR A 50 11.01 2.53 38.84
CA THR A 50 10.33 3.79 38.54
C THR A 50 10.59 4.21 37.08
N TYR A 51 11.85 4.14 36.68
CA TYR A 51 12.28 4.42 35.32
C TYR A 51 11.60 3.47 34.29
N ILE A 52 11.52 2.16 34.63
CA ILE A 52 10.85 1.17 33.74
C ILE A 52 9.39 1.54 33.56
N VAL A 53 8.66 1.86 34.63
CA VAL A 53 7.23 2.22 34.56
C VAL A 53 7.01 3.51 33.77
N GLU A 54 7.87 4.51 33.97
CA GLU A 54 7.80 5.77 33.22
C GLU A 54 8.01 5.53 31.71
N ARG A 55 9.03 4.76 31.31
CA ARG A 55 9.31 4.44 29.93
C ARG A 55 8.26 3.54 29.29
N PHE A 56 7.66 2.64 30.07
CA PHE A 56 6.51 1.85 29.63
C PHE A 56 5.28 2.75 29.34
N GLY A 57 5.04 3.76 30.18
CA GLY A 57 4.02 4.79 29.91
C GLY A 57 4.26 5.53 28.61
N VAL A 58 5.53 5.88 28.31
CA VAL A 58 5.90 6.48 27.00
C VAL A 58 5.60 5.54 25.84
N LEU A 59 5.91 4.24 25.95
CA LEU A 59 5.57 3.25 24.92
C LEU A 59 4.06 3.16 24.66
N LEU A 60 3.24 3.15 25.73
CA LEU A 60 1.79 3.15 25.60
C LEU A 60 1.26 4.41 24.90
N LEU A 61 1.83 5.57 25.24
CA LEU A 61 1.46 6.82 24.59
C LEU A 61 1.86 6.81 23.09
N MET A 62 3.07 6.35 22.78
CA MET A 62 3.52 6.22 21.39
C MET A 62 2.63 5.25 20.60
N ALA A 63 2.24 4.12 21.19
CA ALA A 63 1.32 3.17 20.56
C ALA A 63 -0.05 3.79 20.31
N ALA A 64 -0.61 4.55 21.25
CA ALA A 64 -1.88 5.24 21.09
C ALA A 64 -1.84 6.30 19.97
N VAL A 65 -0.77 7.10 19.93
CA VAL A 65 -0.57 8.11 18.87
C VAL A 65 -0.33 7.45 17.52
N GLY A 66 0.50 6.41 17.45
CA GLY A 66 0.74 5.63 16.25
C GLY A 66 -0.54 5.00 15.69
N LEU A 67 -1.38 4.43 16.57
CA LEU A 67 -2.67 3.87 16.20
C LEU A 67 -3.61 4.94 15.61
N THR A 68 -3.71 6.11 16.24
CA THR A 68 -4.54 7.21 15.72
C THR A 68 -4.05 7.71 14.36
N CYS A 69 -2.73 7.84 14.19
CA CYS A 69 -2.12 8.18 12.89
C CYS A 69 -2.43 7.12 11.82
N SER A 70 -2.34 5.83 12.19
CA SER A 70 -2.63 4.71 11.28
C SER A 70 -4.09 4.72 10.80
N ILE A 71 -5.05 4.87 11.73
CA ILE A 71 -6.47 4.94 11.41
C ILE A 71 -6.77 6.14 10.51
N THR A 72 -6.20 7.30 10.84
CA THR A 72 -6.38 8.54 10.08
C THR A 72 -5.81 8.40 8.66
N ALA A 73 -4.61 7.82 8.53
CA ALA A 73 -3.99 7.55 7.22
C ALA A 73 -4.86 6.62 6.37
N GLN A 74 -5.39 5.55 6.96
CA GLN A 74 -6.27 4.60 6.26
C GLN A 74 -7.58 5.24 5.83
N PHE A 75 -8.17 6.09 6.68
CA PHE A 75 -9.39 6.82 6.36
C PHE A 75 -9.20 7.74 5.14
N PHE A 76 -8.11 8.54 5.11
CA PHE A 76 -7.84 9.42 3.97
C PHE A 76 -7.49 8.65 2.71
N ALA A 77 -6.75 7.54 2.80
CA ALA A 77 -6.45 6.69 1.66
C ALA A 77 -7.73 6.05 1.07
N ALA A 78 -8.62 5.57 1.92
CA ALA A 78 -9.91 5.01 1.50
C ALA A 78 -10.80 6.09 0.87
N LYS A 79 -10.91 7.26 1.49
CA LYS A 79 -11.70 8.39 0.97
C LYS A 79 -11.20 8.84 -0.41
N ALA A 80 -9.89 8.96 -0.59
CA ALA A 80 -9.29 9.32 -1.87
C ALA A 80 -9.56 8.28 -2.96
N SER A 81 -9.38 6.99 -2.65
CA SER A 81 -9.54 5.91 -3.63
C SER A 81 -11.00 5.69 -4.02
N VAL A 82 -11.92 5.72 -3.06
CA VAL A 82 -13.37 5.60 -3.34
C VAL A 82 -13.88 6.81 -4.12
N GLY A 83 -13.48 8.03 -3.71
CA GLY A 83 -13.86 9.24 -4.42
C GLY A 83 -13.34 9.29 -5.86
N PHE A 84 -12.10 8.87 -6.07
CA PHE A 84 -11.53 8.71 -7.41
C PHE A 84 -12.35 7.71 -8.25
N ALA A 85 -12.62 6.52 -7.72
CA ALA A 85 -13.40 5.49 -8.42
C ALA A 85 -14.82 5.98 -8.76
N THR A 86 -15.46 6.71 -7.87
CA THR A 86 -16.78 7.31 -8.11
C THR A 86 -16.75 8.29 -9.28
N ASN A 87 -15.73 9.15 -9.34
CA ASN A 87 -15.57 10.10 -10.45
C ASN A 87 -15.30 9.38 -11.78
N VAL A 88 -14.48 8.32 -11.76
CA VAL A 88 -14.21 7.49 -12.96
C VAL A 88 -15.49 6.81 -13.43
N ARG A 89 -16.24 6.15 -12.52
CA ARG A 89 -17.53 5.52 -12.86
C ARG A 89 -18.50 6.51 -13.48
N LYS A 90 -18.64 7.70 -12.88
CA LYS A 90 -19.51 8.75 -13.39
C LYS A 90 -19.11 9.19 -14.81
N ALA A 91 -17.83 9.37 -15.05
CA ALA A 91 -17.32 9.75 -16.37
C ALA A 91 -17.54 8.65 -17.41
N MET A 92 -17.26 7.39 -17.04
CA MET A 92 -17.50 6.23 -17.90
C MET A 92 -18.99 6.06 -18.21
N PHE A 93 -19.84 6.16 -17.19
CA PHE A 93 -21.29 6.04 -17.38
C PHE A 93 -21.84 7.12 -18.32
N ASN A 94 -21.45 8.37 -18.13
CA ASN A 94 -21.82 9.47 -19.01
C ASN A 94 -21.34 9.25 -20.44
N HIS A 95 -20.15 8.66 -20.62
CA HIS A 95 -19.64 8.35 -21.94
C HIS A 95 -20.44 7.22 -22.60
N ILE A 96 -20.76 6.17 -21.85
CA ILE A 96 -21.59 5.04 -22.35
C ILE A 96 -22.97 5.53 -22.79
N GLN A 97 -23.59 6.46 -22.05
CA GLN A 97 -24.89 7.03 -22.43
C GLN A 97 -24.84 7.88 -23.72
N ALA A 98 -23.67 8.38 -24.08
CA ALA A 98 -23.47 9.15 -25.31
C ALA A 98 -23.13 8.28 -26.54
N LEU A 99 -22.92 6.95 -26.36
CA LEU A 99 -22.65 6.02 -27.45
C LEU A 99 -23.93 5.72 -28.23
N SER A 100 -23.80 5.46 -29.54
CA SER A 100 -24.84 4.95 -30.37
C SER A 100 -25.16 3.49 -30.06
N PHE A 101 -26.36 3.01 -30.43
CA PHE A 101 -26.75 1.59 -30.29
C PHE A 101 -25.78 0.65 -31.01
N THR A 102 -25.30 1.04 -32.19
CA THR A 102 -24.33 0.25 -32.96
C THR A 102 -22.99 0.11 -32.25
N GLU A 103 -22.53 1.16 -31.58
CA GLU A 103 -21.27 1.12 -30.78
C GLU A 103 -21.44 0.24 -29.55
N ILE A 104 -22.59 0.31 -28.88
CA ILE A 104 -22.89 -0.52 -27.69
C ILE A 104 -22.94 -2.00 -28.09
N ASP A 105 -23.58 -2.33 -29.22
CA ASP A 105 -23.65 -3.70 -29.76
C ASP A 105 -22.25 -4.22 -30.15
N THR A 106 -21.42 -3.36 -30.73
CA THR A 106 -20.05 -3.73 -31.15
C THR A 106 -19.14 -3.99 -29.91
N LEU A 107 -19.28 -3.20 -28.86
CA LEU A 107 -18.49 -3.35 -27.63
C LEU A 107 -19.01 -4.49 -26.74
N GLY A 108 -20.29 -4.81 -26.83
CA GLY A 108 -20.99 -5.77 -25.98
C GLY A 108 -21.34 -5.21 -24.61
N SER A 109 -22.60 -5.34 -24.21
CA SER A 109 -23.11 -4.86 -22.91
C SER A 109 -22.38 -5.47 -21.74
N ASP A 110 -22.03 -6.76 -21.81
CA ASP A 110 -21.31 -7.46 -20.73
C ASP A 110 -19.91 -6.88 -20.51
N THR A 111 -19.23 -6.52 -21.61
CA THR A 111 -17.91 -5.86 -21.53
C THR A 111 -18.01 -4.49 -20.87
N LEU A 112 -19.03 -3.70 -21.22
CA LEU A 112 -19.25 -2.37 -20.66
C LEU A 112 -19.55 -2.44 -19.15
N ILE A 113 -20.38 -3.42 -18.74
CA ILE A 113 -20.70 -3.66 -17.34
C ILE A 113 -19.45 -4.06 -16.56
N THR A 114 -18.67 -5.04 -17.06
CA THR A 114 -17.43 -5.50 -16.42
C THR A 114 -16.43 -4.36 -16.25
N ARG A 115 -16.25 -3.50 -17.26
CA ARG A 115 -15.37 -2.33 -17.16
C ARG A 115 -15.86 -1.31 -16.15
N LEU A 116 -17.16 -1.08 -16.04
CA LEU A 116 -17.75 -0.12 -15.12
C LEU A 116 -17.68 -0.59 -13.65
N THR A 117 -17.72 -1.90 -13.43
CA THR A 117 -17.71 -2.54 -12.11
C THR A 117 -16.31 -3.02 -11.74
N ASP A 118 -15.84 -4.09 -12.36
CA ASP A 118 -14.66 -4.83 -11.92
C ASP A 118 -13.36 -4.09 -12.21
N ASP A 119 -13.21 -3.52 -13.41
CA ASP A 119 -12.00 -2.77 -13.77
C ASP A 119 -11.86 -1.52 -12.90
N VAL A 120 -12.95 -0.79 -12.65
CA VAL A 120 -12.91 0.39 -11.76
C VAL A 120 -12.64 -0.01 -10.32
N ASN A 121 -13.18 -1.13 -9.84
CA ASN A 121 -12.87 -1.67 -8.52
C ASN A 121 -11.40 -2.07 -8.39
N LEU A 122 -10.85 -2.70 -9.43
CA LEU A 122 -9.43 -3.06 -9.47
C LEU A 122 -8.52 -1.83 -9.37
N VAL A 123 -8.84 -0.77 -10.13
CA VAL A 123 -8.09 0.49 -10.08
C VAL A 123 -8.26 1.20 -8.73
N GLN A 124 -9.47 1.18 -8.14
CA GLN A 124 -9.74 1.69 -6.80
C GLN A 124 -8.87 1.01 -5.75
N ASN A 125 -8.84 -0.34 -5.77
CA ASN A 125 -8.04 -1.14 -4.85
C ASN A 125 -6.54 -0.89 -5.06
N GLY A 126 -6.09 -0.79 -6.31
CA GLY A 126 -4.72 -0.44 -6.65
C GLY A 126 -4.30 0.92 -6.09
N LEU A 127 -5.14 1.95 -6.23
CA LEU A 127 -4.88 3.28 -5.67
C LEU A 127 -4.86 3.25 -4.14
N ASN A 128 -5.79 2.53 -3.50
CA ASN A 128 -5.82 2.37 -2.04
C ASN A 128 -4.53 1.69 -1.54
N MET A 129 -4.11 0.60 -2.18
CA MET A 129 -2.86 -0.09 -1.86
C MET A 129 -1.64 0.80 -2.06
N ALA A 130 -1.60 1.58 -3.14
CA ALA A 130 -0.50 2.51 -3.40
C ALA A 130 -0.37 3.56 -2.29
N LEU A 131 -1.47 4.19 -1.90
CA LEU A 131 -1.47 5.21 -0.85
C LEU A 131 -1.19 4.64 0.55
N ARG A 132 -1.56 3.39 0.80
CA ARG A 132 -1.48 2.76 2.13
C ARG A 132 -0.18 1.98 2.35
N LEU A 133 0.24 1.16 1.37
CA LEU A 133 1.34 0.20 1.54
C LEU A 133 2.61 0.64 0.82
N MET A 134 2.48 1.13 -0.41
CA MET A 134 3.63 1.41 -1.27
C MET A 134 4.50 2.55 -0.72
N LEU A 135 3.90 3.51 -0.02
CA LEU A 135 4.62 4.62 0.60
C LEU A 135 5.21 4.25 1.98
N ARG A 136 4.61 3.29 2.69
CA ARG A 136 5.11 2.83 3.98
C ARG A 136 6.49 2.16 3.85
N SER A 137 6.65 1.27 2.88
CA SER A 137 7.85 0.43 2.74
C SER A 137 9.15 1.24 2.58
N PRO A 138 9.26 2.22 1.67
CA PRO A 138 10.48 3.02 1.55
C PRO A 138 10.74 3.86 2.82
N PHE A 139 9.71 4.37 3.48
CA PHE A 139 9.90 5.14 4.71
C PHE A 139 10.47 4.29 5.85
N ILE A 140 9.99 3.05 6.02
CA ILE A 140 10.53 2.12 7.03
C ILE A 140 11.98 1.78 6.69
N VAL A 141 12.29 1.43 5.44
CA VAL A 141 13.64 1.02 5.04
C VAL A 141 14.65 2.16 5.25
N ILE A 142 14.33 3.37 4.77
CA ILE A 142 15.19 4.54 4.92
C ILE A 142 15.31 4.91 6.41
N GLY A 143 14.22 4.94 7.14
CA GLY A 143 14.21 5.27 8.55
C GLY A 143 15.00 4.27 9.41
N ALA A 144 14.82 2.96 9.16
CA ALA A 144 15.58 1.92 9.85
C ALA A 144 17.08 2.01 9.53
N MET A 145 17.44 2.34 8.28
CA MET A 145 18.84 2.55 7.92
C MET A 145 19.44 3.75 8.66
N VAL A 146 18.74 4.88 8.69
CA VAL A 146 19.18 6.07 9.46
C VAL A 146 19.35 5.74 10.94
N MET A 147 18.37 5.05 11.54
CA MET A 147 18.45 4.63 12.95
C MET A 147 19.61 3.66 13.21
N ALA A 148 19.87 2.72 12.32
CA ALA A 148 21.01 1.82 12.46
C ALA A 148 22.35 2.57 12.48
N PHE A 149 22.50 3.61 11.66
CA PHE A 149 23.71 4.44 11.67
C PHE A 149 23.87 5.25 12.96
N THR A 150 22.80 5.66 13.60
CA THR A 150 22.88 6.38 14.90
C THR A 150 23.26 5.47 16.06
N ILE A 151 22.95 4.17 15.99
CA ILE A 151 23.23 3.20 17.05
C ILE A 151 24.63 2.61 16.87
N ASN A 152 24.94 2.05 15.71
CA ASN A 152 26.25 1.43 15.46
C ASN A 152 26.57 1.39 13.95
N VAL A 153 27.57 2.15 13.55
CA VAL A 153 28.00 2.25 12.14
C VAL A 153 28.43 0.90 11.55
N LYS A 154 29.10 0.04 12.33
CA LYS A 154 29.55 -1.29 11.84
C LYS A 154 28.35 -2.20 11.52
N CYS A 155 27.33 -2.19 12.37
CA CYS A 155 26.11 -2.94 12.13
C CYS A 155 25.29 -2.33 10.97
N ALA A 156 25.28 -1.00 10.84
CA ALA A 156 24.58 -0.32 9.75
C ALA A 156 25.12 -0.68 8.36
N ILE A 157 26.43 -0.89 8.22
CA ILE A 157 27.03 -1.33 6.95
C ILE A 157 26.47 -2.67 6.49
N VAL A 158 26.16 -3.59 7.39
CA VAL A 158 25.54 -4.88 7.06
C VAL A 158 24.17 -4.63 6.37
N PHE A 159 23.35 -3.69 6.87
CA PHE A 159 22.08 -3.35 6.26
C PHE A 159 22.25 -2.73 4.87
N VAL A 160 23.25 -1.85 4.69
CA VAL A 160 23.57 -1.22 3.40
C VAL A 160 23.92 -2.25 2.33
N VAL A 161 24.55 -3.35 2.70
CA VAL A 161 24.89 -4.45 1.79
C VAL A 161 23.70 -5.41 1.58
N THR A 162 23.01 -5.76 2.67
CA THR A 162 21.92 -6.75 2.63
C THR A 162 20.68 -6.23 1.89
N ILE A 163 20.31 -4.96 2.07
CA ILE A 163 19.11 -4.41 1.43
C ILE A 163 19.18 -4.45 -0.10
N PRO A 164 20.25 -3.97 -0.77
CA PRO A 164 20.37 -4.10 -2.23
C PRO A 164 20.39 -5.56 -2.71
N ILE A 165 21.04 -6.46 -1.98
CA ILE A 165 21.06 -7.89 -2.33
C ILE A 165 19.65 -8.46 -2.31
N LEU A 166 18.89 -8.22 -1.23
CA LEU A 166 17.50 -8.64 -1.13
C LEU A 166 16.63 -8.04 -2.23
N PHE A 167 16.84 -6.75 -2.55
CA PHE A 167 16.12 -6.10 -3.63
C PHE A 167 16.35 -6.78 -4.99
N VAL A 168 17.61 -7.11 -5.32
CA VAL A 168 17.97 -7.84 -6.55
C VAL A 168 17.34 -9.23 -6.57
N VAL A 169 17.38 -9.96 -5.44
CA VAL A 169 16.77 -11.29 -5.32
C VAL A 169 15.25 -11.21 -5.55
N ILE A 170 14.57 -10.28 -4.89
CA ILE A 170 13.12 -10.10 -5.04
C ILE A 170 12.76 -9.72 -6.49
N LEU A 171 13.49 -8.79 -7.11
CA LEU A 171 13.27 -8.45 -8.51
C LEU A 171 13.47 -9.64 -9.44
N SER A 172 14.51 -10.44 -9.21
CA SER A 172 14.78 -11.65 -9.99
C SER A 172 13.63 -12.65 -9.90
N ILE A 173 13.13 -12.90 -8.67
CA ILE A 173 11.97 -13.76 -8.45
C ILE A 173 10.72 -13.20 -9.15
N MET A 174 10.47 -11.91 -9.06
CA MET A 174 9.32 -11.29 -9.75
C MET A 174 9.40 -11.43 -11.26
N LEU A 175 10.57 -11.17 -11.86
CA LEU A 175 10.77 -11.28 -13.31
C LEU A 175 10.54 -12.71 -13.82
N VAL A 176 10.90 -13.72 -13.03
CA VAL A 176 10.66 -15.13 -13.35
C VAL A 176 9.19 -15.52 -13.11
N SER A 177 8.58 -15.02 -12.05
CA SER A 177 7.22 -15.39 -11.66
C SER A 177 6.15 -14.80 -12.58
N ILE A 178 6.32 -13.55 -13.05
CA ILE A 178 5.33 -12.87 -13.92
C ILE A 178 4.98 -13.69 -15.18
N PRO A 179 5.94 -14.17 -15.98
CA PRO A 179 5.62 -14.98 -17.16
C PRO A 179 5.01 -16.35 -16.82
N LEU A 180 5.38 -16.94 -15.67
CA LEU A 180 4.78 -18.18 -15.18
C LEU A 180 3.30 -17.98 -14.81
N PHE A 181 2.96 -16.91 -14.11
CA PHE A 181 1.57 -16.56 -13.81
C PHE A 181 0.74 -16.35 -15.08
N LYS A 182 1.29 -15.67 -16.09
CA LYS A 182 0.60 -15.49 -17.40
C LYS A 182 0.32 -16.82 -18.08
N LYS A 183 1.26 -17.78 -18.03
CA LYS A 183 1.07 -19.14 -18.59
C LYS A 183 -0.02 -19.91 -17.85
N VAL A 184 -0.05 -19.84 -16.52
CA VAL A 184 -1.08 -20.49 -15.71
C VAL A 184 -2.45 -19.88 -16.02
N GLN A 185 -2.54 -18.56 -16.09
CA GLN A 185 -3.81 -17.86 -16.42
C GLN A 185 -4.32 -18.23 -17.79
N SER A 186 -3.46 -18.25 -18.82
CA SER A 186 -3.86 -18.68 -20.16
C SER A 186 -4.31 -20.16 -20.21
N GLY A 187 -3.71 -21.02 -19.36
CA GLY A 187 -4.14 -22.40 -19.18
C GLY A 187 -5.54 -22.52 -18.55
N LEU A 188 -5.80 -21.73 -17.50
CA LEU A 188 -7.10 -21.65 -16.84
C LEU A 188 -8.20 -21.15 -17.80
N ASP A 189 -7.91 -20.08 -18.56
CA ASP A 189 -8.84 -19.53 -19.55
C ASP A 189 -9.21 -20.59 -20.62
N ARG A 190 -8.22 -21.38 -21.04
CA ARG A 190 -8.44 -22.49 -22.00
C ARG A 190 -9.33 -23.60 -21.41
N VAL A 191 -9.08 -23.99 -20.16
CA VAL A 191 -9.92 -24.99 -19.46
C VAL A 191 -11.35 -24.48 -19.31
N THR A 192 -11.51 -23.24 -18.84
CA THR A 192 -12.84 -22.62 -18.68
C THR A 192 -13.61 -22.58 -20.00
N ARG A 193 -12.94 -22.20 -21.09
CA ARG A 193 -13.55 -22.19 -22.42
C ARG A 193 -13.99 -23.57 -22.88
N LEU A 194 -13.10 -24.59 -22.75
CA LEU A 194 -13.42 -25.98 -23.11
C LEU A 194 -14.56 -26.55 -22.25
N THR A 195 -14.64 -26.16 -20.97
CA THR A 195 -15.75 -26.57 -20.09
C THR A 195 -17.07 -25.94 -20.55
N MET A 196 -17.06 -24.66 -20.92
CA MET A 196 -18.25 -23.98 -21.46
C MET A 196 -18.70 -24.60 -22.79
N GLU A 197 -17.77 -24.90 -23.70
CA GLU A 197 -18.08 -25.55 -24.99
C GLU A 197 -18.66 -26.98 -24.83
N ASN A 198 -18.37 -27.67 -23.71
CA ASN A 198 -18.92 -29.02 -23.45
C ASN A 198 -20.24 -29.01 -22.66
N LEU A 199 -20.66 -27.85 -22.14
CA LEU A 199 -21.90 -27.69 -21.37
C LEU A 199 -23.05 -27.09 -22.25
N THR A 200 -22.73 -26.61 -23.42
CA THR A 200 -23.67 -26.12 -24.44
C THR A 200 -23.85 -27.14 -25.58
#